data_546ff5648e08535787834b73d8ae43ca
#
_entry.id   546ff5648e08535787834b73d8ae43ca
#
_cell.length_a   1.000
_cell.length_b   1.000
_cell.length_c   1.000
_cell.angle_alpha   90.00
_cell.angle_beta   90.00
_cell.angle_gamma   90.00
#
_symmetry.space_group_name_H-M   'P 1'
#
loop_
_entity.id
_entity.type
_entity.pdbx_description
1 polymer ?
#
loop_
_entity_poly.entity_id
_entity_poly.type
_entity_poly.pdbx_seq_one_letter_code
_entity_poly.pdbx_strand_id
1 'polypeptide(L)'
;MTRPVSRISRISIIALSACVAAGILRAENPPSGAQAPASTAPVLPIPQTIAPRNKHQKHADAFFSGPIVHLEFIFKPAEWEKLKKDNRQYAECTMIETAADGNKTEYKGVAVKLKGSAGSFQGPDQKPGLTVSMHKFEGAERYHGMEKFHLNNGAQDNSLLNEFIGGEMSRAAGVPASRCTHAIVKWNGRDMGLYLFKEGFTKDFLSYFYEKTDGSLYDGHFIAEIDGEMAKQQGGDKSDKHDRMELAAACKEGDPKVRWQKVAERLDVDEFLRFLAMEIILTHWDGYNFNRNNFRLYFDSKSGKANFFIHGIDQVYGDANWPVVRDPGSLVGQAVWSNPDWKAQYAKVVKEVYEKALKPVDWDARLVAQGVKVKEALGRVNPQWAKDYDGQISAARARVSARLASVGRQIDDLPKPLEWVNNVVKLGAKQWNSQGGGAFDEQNVDGKPCLHIRADGSAAASWRRTIALEPGRYRLEAMVKTAGVEGGDETGEGAGLRISGGKRKGVNGLTGNAAWQKLGFEFDGVGESILVLELRGGKGEAWVETDSLQIARLK
;
A
#
# COMPACT_ATOMS: atom_id res chain seq x y z
N MET A 1 -21.14 -51.82 -16.82
CA MET A 1 -20.75 -51.31 -15.46
C MET A 1 -20.18 -49.91 -15.65
N THR A 2 -21.06 -48.94 -15.50
CA THR A 2 -20.83 -47.50 -15.71
C THR A 2 -20.46 -46.84 -14.37
N ARG A 3 -19.35 -46.14 -14.33
CA ARG A 3 -18.98 -45.25 -13.19
C ARG A 3 -19.45 -43.84 -13.48
N PRO A 4 -19.98 -43.09 -12.50
CA PRO A 4 -20.49 -41.75 -12.72
C PRO A 4 -19.39 -40.69 -12.63
N VAL A 5 -19.54 -39.66 -13.47
CA VAL A 5 -18.73 -38.44 -13.55
C VAL A 5 -19.10 -37.53 -12.42
N SER A 6 -18.12 -37.05 -11.64
CA SER A 6 -18.28 -36.10 -10.57
C SER A 6 -18.55 -34.69 -11.10
N ARG A 7 -19.57 -34.04 -10.56
CA ARG A 7 -19.97 -32.66 -10.83
C ARG A 7 -18.93 -31.68 -10.27
N ILE A 8 -18.41 -30.81 -11.11
CA ILE A 8 -17.65 -29.62 -10.71
C ILE A 8 -18.65 -28.54 -10.29
N SER A 9 -18.55 -28.10 -9.04
CA SER A 9 -19.35 -27.03 -8.48
C SER A 9 -18.98 -25.68 -9.11
N ARG A 10 -19.97 -25.01 -9.71
CA ARG A 10 -19.85 -23.62 -10.15
C ARG A 10 -19.89 -22.70 -8.92
N ILE A 11 -18.83 -21.98 -8.66
CA ILE A 11 -18.83 -20.87 -7.68
C ILE A 11 -19.43 -19.65 -8.40
N SER A 12 -20.62 -19.27 -8.00
CA SER A 12 -21.30 -18.04 -8.45
C SER A 12 -20.68 -16.83 -7.73
N ILE A 13 -20.10 -15.91 -8.49
CA ILE A 13 -19.68 -14.60 -8.01
C ILE A 13 -20.93 -13.72 -7.97
N ILE A 14 -21.42 -13.42 -6.78
CA ILE A 14 -22.51 -12.46 -6.56
C ILE A 14 -21.89 -11.05 -6.56
N ALA A 15 -22.21 -10.28 -7.59
CA ALA A 15 -21.93 -8.85 -7.61
C ALA A 15 -23.02 -8.13 -6.77
N LEU A 16 -22.64 -7.54 -5.66
CA LEU A 16 -23.50 -6.71 -4.83
C LEU A 16 -23.52 -5.29 -5.42
N SER A 17 -24.60 -4.94 -6.13
CA SER A 17 -24.91 -3.56 -6.51
C SER A 17 -25.68 -2.90 -5.38
N ALA A 18 -25.07 -1.95 -4.68
CA ALA A 18 -25.77 -1.09 -3.73
C ALA A 18 -26.31 0.16 -4.46
N CYS A 19 -27.62 0.26 -4.57
CA CYS A 19 -28.30 1.49 -4.98
C CYS A 19 -28.29 2.50 -3.82
N VAL A 20 -27.63 3.64 -4.03
CA VAL A 20 -27.74 4.81 -3.16
C VAL A 20 -28.69 5.79 -3.84
N ALA A 21 -29.83 6.07 -3.20
CA ALA A 21 -30.78 7.10 -3.63
C ALA A 21 -30.18 8.49 -3.33
N ALA A 22 -29.97 9.29 -4.38
CA ALA A 22 -29.51 10.66 -4.27
C ALA A 22 -30.69 11.62 -4.12
N GLY A 23 -30.72 12.35 -2.99
CA GLY A 23 -31.57 13.52 -2.80
C GLY A 23 -31.04 14.69 -3.61
N ILE A 24 -31.90 15.28 -4.47
CA ILE A 24 -31.58 16.40 -5.33
C ILE A 24 -31.65 17.70 -4.52
N LEU A 25 -30.49 18.30 -4.23
CA LEU A 25 -30.39 19.70 -3.83
C LEU A 25 -30.05 20.52 -5.08
N ARG A 26 -30.95 21.41 -5.48
CA ARG A 26 -30.74 22.41 -6.55
C ARG A 26 -29.69 23.41 -6.07
N ALA A 27 -28.55 23.48 -6.77
CA ALA A 27 -27.59 24.57 -6.65
C ALA A 27 -27.77 25.54 -7.82
N GLU A 28 -27.87 26.81 -7.50
CA GLU A 28 -27.96 27.94 -8.45
C GLU A 28 -26.64 28.12 -9.20
N ASN A 29 -26.72 28.47 -10.50
CA ASN A 29 -25.60 28.73 -11.38
C ASN A 29 -24.88 30.02 -11.02
N PRO A 30 -23.55 30.05 -10.90
CA PRO A 30 -22.79 31.31 -10.89
C PRO A 30 -22.58 31.86 -12.31
N PRO A 31 -22.37 33.19 -12.46
CA PRO A 31 -22.33 33.86 -13.75
C PRO A 31 -21.10 33.46 -14.57
N SER A 32 -21.32 33.36 -15.90
CA SER A 32 -20.30 33.11 -16.90
C SER A 32 -19.36 34.32 -17.04
N GLY A 33 -18.06 34.08 -16.96
CA GLY A 33 -17.05 35.04 -17.42
C GLY A 33 -15.89 35.26 -16.45
N ALA A 34 -15.07 34.28 -16.23
CA ALA A 34 -13.67 34.48 -15.79
C ALA A 34 -12.83 33.37 -16.42
N GLN A 35 -11.90 33.72 -17.29
CA GLN A 35 -10.81 32.82 -17.69
C GLN A 35 -10.05 32.41 -16.42
N ALA A 36 -10.08 31.11 -16.10
CA ALA A 36 -9.29 30.58 -15.04
C ALA A 36 -7.80 30.83 -15.34
N PRO A 37 -7.00 31.33 -14.38
CA PRO A 37 -5.56 31.45 -14.56
C PRO A 37 -4.97 30.07 -14.84
N ALA A 38 -4.02 29.99 -15.77
CA ALA A 38 -3.27 28.78 -16.04
C ALA A 38 -2.70 28.24 -14.72
N SER A 39 -3.25 27.13 -14.24
CA SER A 39 -2.86 26.52 -12.99
C SER A 39 -1.42 26.04 -13.09
N THR A 40 -0.50 26.78 -12.48
CA THR A 40 0.83 26.27 -12.14
C THR A 40 0.68 25.29 -10.98
N ALA A 41 0.10 24.11 -11.26
CA ALA A 41 0.15 23.03 -10.29
C ALA A 41 1.62 22.72 -9.97
N PRO A 42 2.01 22.60 -8.69
CA PRO A 42 3.38 22.31 -8.33
C PRO A 42 3.78 20.99 -9.01
N VAL A 43 4.81 21.07 -9.85
CA VAL A 43 5.46 19.87 -10.39
C VAL A 43 6.08 19.17 -9.18
N LEU A 44 5.60 17.98 -8.87
CA LEU A 44 6.22 17.17 -7.82
C LEU A 44 7.70 17.02 -8.13
N PRO A 45 8.57 17.11 -7.13
CA PRO A 45 9.97 16.82 -7.34
C PRO A 45 10.06 15.40 -7.90
N ILE A 46 10.54 15.29 -9.12
CA ILE A 46 10.93 14.00 -9.69
C ILE A 46 11.95 13.42 -8.71
N PRO A 47 11.89 12.13 -8.36
CA PRO A 47 12.84 11.52 -7.42
C PRO A 47 14.25 12.01 -7.72
N GLN A 48 14.97 12.48 -6.71
CA GLN A 48 16.34 12.93 -6.93
C GLN A 48 17.09 11.71 -7.46
N THR A 49 17.54 11.79 -8.71
CA THR A 49 18.40 10.77 -9.28
C THR A 49 19.69 10.73 -8.49
N ILE A 50 20.15 9.54 -8.18
CA ILE A 50 21.44 9.33 -7.51
C ILE A 50 22.60 9.87 -8.36
N ALA A 51 22.40 9.95 -9.68
CA ALA A 51 23.35 10.51 -10.66
C ALA A 51 22.71 11.63 -11.49
N PRO A 52 23.52 12.54 -12.07
CA PRO A 52 23.02 13.53 -13.01
C PRO A 52 22.27 12.87 -14.17
N ARG A 53 21.12 13.44 -14.53
CA ARG A 53 20.29 12.93 -15.62
C ARG A 53 20.99 12.94 -16.96
N ASN A 54 21.00 11.79 -17.62
CA ASN A 54 21.48 11.69 -19.00
C ASN A 54 20.47 12.35 -19.97
N LYS A 55 20.86 12.47 -21.25
CA LYS A 55 20.02 13.09 -22.28
C LYS A 55 18.66 12.38 -22.45
N HIS A 56 18.62 11.06 -22.34
CA HIS A 56 17.43 10.26 -22.53
C HIS A 56 16.42 10.49 -21.39
N GLN A 57 16.92 10.53 -20.15
CA GLN A 57 16.10 10.84 -18.98
C GLN A 57 15.51 12.27 -19.07
N LYS A 58 16.31 13.26 -19.51
CA LYS A 58 15.83 14.64 -19.72
C LYS A 58 14.71 14.72 -20.75
N HIS A 59 14.82 13.98 -21.86
CA HIS A 59 13.75 13.91 -22.86
C HIS A 59 12.51 13.24 -22.31
N ALA A 60 12.66 12.17 -21.56
CA ALA A 60 11.53 11.49 -20.92
C ALA A 60 10.85 12.39 -19.85
N ASP A 61 11.63 13.12 -19.05
CA ASP A 61 11.11 14.09 -18.08
C ASP A 61 10.24 15.18 -18.77
N ALA A 62 10.72 15.72 -19.89
CA ALA A 62 9.96 16.69 -20.68
C ALA A 62 8.66 16.09 -21.22
N PHE A 63 8.69 14.84 -21.70
CA PHE A 63 7.49 14.14 -22.18
C PHE A 63 6.45 13.94 -21.08
N PHE A 64 6.83 13.39 -19.90
CA PHE A 64 5.88 13.15 -18.80
C PHE A 64 5.29 14.42 -18.20
N SER A 65 5.98 15.55 -18.28
CA SER A 65 5.48 16.86 -17.85
C SER A 65 4.71 17.61 -18.95
N GLY A 66 4.86 17.20 -20.20
CA GLY A 66 4.31 17.83 -21.39
C GLY A 66 2.79 17.65 -21.56
N PRO A 67 2.27 18.11 -22.71
CA PRO A 67 0.89 17.88 -23.13
C PRO A 67 0.66 16.40 -23.51
N ILE A 68 -0.60 16.00 -23.59
CA ILE A 68 -1.01 14.66 -24.03
C ILE A 68 -0.93 14.59 -25.56
N VAL A 69 -0.26 13.54 -26.04
CA VAL A 69 -0.04 13.27 -27.45
C VAL A 69 -1.10 12.33 -28.03
N HIS A 70 -1.22 12.31 -29.37
CA HIS A 70 -1.97 11.31 -30.11
C HIS A 70 -1.01 10.34 -30.75
N LEU A 71 -1.25 9.05 -30.58
CA LEU A 71 -0.43 7.95 -31.13
C LEU A 71 -1.28 7.12 -32.09
N GLU A 72 -0.86 7.03 -33.34
CA GLU A 72 -1.48 6.17 -34.32
C GLU A 72 -0.52 5.01 -34.65
N PHE A 73 -0.98 3.77 -34.45
CA PHE A 73 -0.25 2.56 -34.80
C PHE A 73 -0.80 1.98 -36.10
N ILE A 74 0.05 1.84 -37.11
CA ILE A 74 -0.30 1.37 -38.44
C ILE A 74 0.46 0.09 -38.73
N PHE A 75 -0.27 -1.02 -38.86
CA PHE A 75 0.28 -2.36 -39.13
C PHE A 75 0.10 -2.70 -40.60
N LYS A 76 1.13 -3.32 -41.21
CA LYS A 76 0.99 -4.01 -42.47
C LYS A 76 0.04 -5.22 -42.29
N PRO A 77 -0.72 -5.65 -43.30
CA PRO A 77 -1.68 -6.76 -43.16
C PRO A 77 -1.05 -8.05 -42.58
N ALA A 78 0.15 -8.40 -43.00
CA ALA A 78 0.86 -9.58 -42.50
C ALA A 78 1.20 -9.48 -40.98
N GLU A 79 1.64 -8.31 -40.49
CA GLU A 79 1.94 -8.08 -39.08
C GLU A 79 0.66 -8.01 -38.22
N TRP A 80 -0.44 -7.51 -38.82
CA TRP A 80 -1.74 -7.53 -38.16
C TRP A 80 -2.25 -8.98 -37.95
N GLU A 81 -2.16 -9.84 -38.97
CA GLU A 81 -2.55 -11.25 -38.85
C GLU A 81 -1.62 -12.01 -37.87
N LYS A 82 -0.33 -11.71 -37.86
CA LYS A 82 0.60 -12.25 -36.87
C LYS A 82 0.18 -11.88 -35.43
N LEU A 83 -0.20 -10.65 -35.19
CA LEU A 83 -0.64 -10.19 -33.88
C LEU A 83 -1.97 -10.85 -33.45
N LYS A 84 -2.88 -11.12 -34.39
CA LYS A 84 -4.11 -11.86 -34.11
C LYS A 84 -3.83 -13.33 -33.75
N LYS A 85 -2.88 -13.97 -34.47
CA LYS A 85 -2.52 -15.35 -34.26
C LYS A 85 -1.77 -15.60 -32.95
N ASP A 86 -0.81 -14.72 -32.62
CA ASP A 86 -0.06 -14.77 -31.36
C ASP A 86 0.16 -13.37 -30.81
N ASN A 87 -0.78 -12.94 -29.96
CA ASN A 87 -0.80 -11.59 -29.40
C ASN A 87 0.28 -11.34 -28.34
N ARG A 88 1.05 -12.35 -27.94
CA ARG A 88 2.18 -12.24 -27.00
C ARG A 88 3.51 -12.04 -27.70
N GLN A 89 3.58 -12.28 -28.99
CA GLN A 89 4.75 -11.95 -29.81
C GLN A 89 4.67 -10.50 -30.32
N TYR A 90 5.83 -9.93 -30.57
CA TYR A 90 5.92 -8.60 -31.15
C TYR A 90 5.60 -8.64 -32.66
N ALA A 91 4.71 -7.73 -33.06
CA ALA A 91 4.44 -7.38 -34.44
C ALA A 91 5.07 -6.01 -34.74
N GLU A 92 5.57 -5.84 -35.96
CA GLU A 92 6.15 -4.58 -36.42
C GLU A 92 5.06 -3.63 -36.90
N CYS A 93 5.20 -2.34 -36.57
CA CYS A 93 4.31 -1.29 -37.07
C CYS A 93 5.07 0.03 -37.28
N THR A 94 4.39 0.94 -37.95
CA THR A 94 4.73 2.37 -37.93
C THR A 94 3.88 3.05 -36.87
N MET A 95 4.51 3.86 -36.03
CA MET A 95 3.82 4.71 -35.04
C MET A 95 3.96 6.17 -35.46
N ILE A 96 2.84 6.89 -35.53
CA ILE A 96 2.79 8.32 -35.80
C ILE A 96 2.37 9.02 -34.52
N GLU A 97 3.23 9.88 -34.00
CA GLU A 97 2.89 10.83 -32.96
C GLU A 97 2.35 12.11 -33.56
N THR A 98 1.22 12.61 -33.06
CA THR A 98 0.76 13.97 -33.32
C THR A 98 0.82 14.74 -32.00
N ALA A 99 1.72 15.72 -31.93
CA ALA A 99 1.88 16.59 -30.79
C ALA A 99 0.70 17.56 -30.62
N ALA A 100 0.63 18.28 -29.50
CA ALA A 100 -0.47 19.18 -29.19
C ALA A 100 -0.59 20.38 -30.21
N ASP A 101 0.51 20.77 -30.81
CA ASP A 101 0.59 21.80 -31.85
C ASP A 101 0.23 21.29 -33.27
N GLY A 102 -0.06 19.99 -33.40
CA GLY A 102 -0.40 19.33 -34.66
C GLY A 102 0.79 18.79 -35.44
N ASN A 103 2.02 19.01 -35.00
CA ASN A 103 3.22 18.44 -35.62
C ASN A 103 3.22 16.93 -35.52
N LYS A 104 3.63 16.27 -36.63
CA LYS A 104 3.67 14.80 -36.71
C LYS A 104 5.10 14.32 -36.79
N THR A 105 5.37 13.27 -36.01
CA THR A 105 6.65 12.53 -36.03
C THR A 105 6.36 11.06 -36.32
N GLU A 106 7.05 10.49 -37.30
CA GLU A 106 6.90 9.09 -37.69
C GLU A 106 8.05 8.25 -37.12
N TYR A 107 7.71 7.13 -36.48
CA TYR A 107 8.62 6.12 -35.95
C TYR A 107 8.38 4.81 -36.69
N LYS A 108 9.37 4.32 -37.45
CA LYS A 108 9.35 3.04 -38.18
C LYS A 108 9.99 1.93 -37.34
N GLY A 109 9.66 0.66 -37.62
CA GLY A 109 10.24 -0.47 -36.91
C GLY A 109 9.80 -0.57 -35.45
N VAL A 110 8.67 0.03 -35.08
CA VAL A 110 8.14 -0.05 -33.72
C VAL A 110 7.54 -1.42 -33.48
N ALA A 111 7.92 -2.04 -32.37
CA ALA A 111 7.45 -3.36 -31.98
C ALA A 111 6.30 -3.27 -30.96
N VAL A 112 5.18 -3.88 -31.28
CA VAL A 112 4.00 -3.90 -30.40
C VAL A 112 3.55 -5.32 -30.13
N LYS A 113 3.21 -5.61 -28.87
CA LYS A 113 2.49 -6.83 -28.47
C LYS A 113 1.37 -6.48 -27.50
N LEU A 114 0.35 -7.32 -27.42
CA LEU A 114 -0.72 -7.13 -26.46
C LEU A 114 -0.26 -7.49 -25.04
N LYS A 115 -0.84 -6.80 -24.07
CA LYS A 115 -0.65 -7.07 -22.64
C LYS A 115 -2.00 -7.18 -21.93
N GLY A 116 -1.94 -7.53 -20.65
CA GLY A 116 -3.09 -7.75 -19.80
C GLY A 116 -3.27 -9.22 -19.47
N SER A 117 -4.00 -9.50 -18.40
CA SER A 117 -4.38 -10.84 -17.96
C SER A 117 -5.84 -10.84 -17.50
N ALA A 118 -6.20 -11.59 -16.48
CA ALA A 118 -7.58 -11.65 -15.97
C ALA A 118 -8.17 -10.25 -15.74
N GLY A 119 -9.32 -9.97 -16.36
CA GLY A 119 -10.06 -8.70 -16.23
C GLY A 119 -9.54 -7.54 -17.09
N SER A 120 -8.29 -7.53 -17.53
CA SER A 120 -7.71 -6.42 -18.32
C SER A 120 -7.34 -6.77 -19.76
N PHE A 121 -7.25 -8.05 -20.10
CA PHE A 121 -6.93 -8.47 -21.45
C PHE A 121 -8.09 -8.23 -22.41
N GLN A 122 -7.80 -7.57 -23.52
CA GLN A 122 -8.70 -7.39 -24.66
C GLN A 122 -7.96 -7.72 -25.96
N GLY A 123 -8.66 -8.33 -26.90
CA GLY A 123 -8.09 -8.73 -28.20
C GLY A 123 -7.85 -7.54 -29.14
N PRO A 124 -7.15 -7.77 -30.27
CA PRO A 124 -6.77 -6.71 -31.21
C PRO A 124 -7.97 -5.97 -31.83
N ASP A 125 -9.11 -6.63 -31.95
CA ASP A 125 -10.33 -6.04 -32.48
C ASP A 125 -11.15 -5.27 -31.42
N GLN A 126 -10.70 -5.27 -30.16
CA GLN A 126 -11.29 -4.52 -29.05
C GLN A 126 -10.43 -3.30 -28.70
N LYS A 127 -10.27 -2.98 -27.42
CA LYS A 127 -9.38 -1.93 -26.89
C LYS A 127 -8.21 -2.58 -26.14
N PRO A 128 -7.18 -3.14 -26.82
CA PRO A 128 -6.13 -3.91 -26.17
C PRO A 128 -5.19 -3.03 -25.34
N GLY A 129 -4.70 -3.56 -24.21
CA GLY A 129 -3.50 -3.03 -23.57
C GLY A 129 -2.25 -3.38 -24.38
N LEU A 130 -1.28 -2.47 -24.48
CA LEU A 130 -0.12 -2.62 -25.35
C LEU A 130 1.20 -2.56 -24.58
N THR A 131 2.17 -3.36 -25.02
CA THR A 131 3.58 -3.16 -24.73
C THR A 131 4.28 -2.72 -26.01
N VAL A 132 4.91 -1.56 -25.98
CA VAL A 132 5.62 -0.96 -27.11
C VAL A 132 7.12 -0.99 -26.82
N SER A 133 7.92 -1.46 -27.77
CA SER A 133 9.38 -1.49 -27.69
C SER A 133 10.00 -0.88 -28.93
N MET A 134 11.01 -0.03 -28.70
CA MET A 134 11.70 0.71 -29.77
C MET A 134 12.99 -0.01 -30.24
N HIS A 135 13.28 -1.23 -29.74
CA HIS A 135 14.57 -1.91 -30.02
C HIS A 135 14.42 -3.37 -30.49
N LYS A 136 13.23 -3.76 -30.93
CA LYS A 136 13.01 -5.14 -31.38
C LYS A 136 13.22 -5.33 -32.86
N PHE A 137 13.01 -4.29 -33.63
CA PHE A 137 13.21 -4.24 -35.07
C PHE A 137 14.14 -3.09 -35.43
N GLU A 138 14.73 -3.13 -36.61
CA GLU A 138 15.61 -2.08 -37.09
C GLU A 138 14.83 -0.82 -37.47
N GLY A 139 15.43 0.35 -37.27
CA GLY A 139 14.92 1.63 -37.69
C GLY A 139 14.12 2.40 -36.65
N ALA A 140 13.76 1.81 -35.51
CA ALA A 140 13.10 2.57 -34.45
C ALA A 140 14.13 3.29 -33.55
N GLU A 141 13.99 4.60 -33.45
CA GLU A 141 14.69 5.40 -32.45
C GLU A 141 13.98 5.34 -31.11
N ARG A 142 14.66 5.77 -30.03
CA ARG A 142 14.03 5.93 -28.71
C ARG A 142 12.84 6.90 -28.80
N TYR A 143 11.73 6.54 -28.17
CA TYR A 143 10.55 7.40 -28.08
C TYR A 143 10.72 8.37 -26.91
N HIS A 144 10.95 9.64 -27.16
CA HIS A 144 11.26 10.64 -26.13
C HIS A 144 12.28 10.17 -25.09
N GLY A 145 13.35 9.52 -25.56
CA GLY A 145 14.40 8.94 -24.72
C GLY A 145 14.08 7.55 -24.17
N MET A 146 12.88 7.03 -24.28
CA MET A 146 12.46 5.73 -23.76
C MET A 146 12.68 4.60 -24.78
N GLU A 147 13.14 3.45 -24.30
CA GLU A 147 13.27 2.21 -25.08
C GLU A 147 11.97 1.38 -25.11
N LYS A 148 11.15 1.55 -24.07
CA LYS A 148 9.96 0.75 -23.85
C LYS A 148 8.94 1.51 -23.03
N PHE A 149 7.67 1.36 -23.42
CA PHE A 149 6.55 1.88 -22.66
C PHE A 149 5.33 0.96 -22.79
N HIS A 150 4.32 1.24 -21.99
CA HIS A 150 3.06 0.52 -21.98
C HIS A 150 1.89 1.49 -22.19
N LEU A 151 0.84 0.99 -22.83
CA LEU A 151 -0.44 1.67 -22.95
C LEU A 151 -1.49 0.79 -22.28
N ASN A 152 -1.99 1.24 -21.11
CA ASN A 152 -3.04 0.53 -20.38
C ASN A 152 -4.41 1.01 -20.86
N ASN A 153 -5.30 0.07 -21.12
CA ASN A 153 -6.59 0.31 -21.78
C ASN A 153 -7.70 0.83 -20.85
N GLY A 154 -7.46 0.91 -19.55
CA GLY A 154 -8.44 1.37 -18.56
C GLY A 154 -9.56 0.39 -18.26
N ALA A 155 -9.42 -0.90 -18.61
CA ALA A 155 -10.47 -1.89 -18.38
C ALA A 155 -10.88 -2.05 -16.90
N GLN A 156 -9.99 -1.75 -15.98
CA GLN A 156 -10.21 -1.83 -14.53
C GLN A 156 -10.18 -0.47 -13.81
N ASP A 157 -9.88 0.62 -14.53
CA ASP A 157 -9.96 2.01 -14.08
C ASP A 157 -10.40 2.91 -15.23
N ASN A 158 -11.68 3.19 -15.33
CA ASN A 158 -12.23 4.05 -16.38
C ASN A 158 -11.68 5.49 -16.32
N SER A 159 -11.22 5.93 -15.16
CA SER A 159 -10.61 7.26 -15.01
C SER A 159 -9.20 7.31 -15.60
N LEU A 160 -8.46 6.20 -15.59
CA LEU A 160 -7.03 6.10 -15.89
C LEU A 160 -6.17 7.02 -14.99
N LEU A 161 -6.72 7.46 -13.83
CA LEU A 161 -6.07 8.37 -12.90
C LEU A 161 -5.47 7.65 -11.68
N ASN A 162 -5.94 6.43 -11.36
CA ASN A 162 -5.47 5.71 -10.19
C ASN A 162 -3.97 5.39 -10.28
N GLU A 163 -3.52 4.81 -11.40
CA GLU A 163 -2.11 4.45 -11.58
C GLU A 163 -1.24 5.70 -11.80
N PHE A 164 -1.79 6.77 -12.39
CA PHE A 164 -1.11 8.06 -12.50
C PHE A 164 -0.77 8.62 -11.13
N ILE A 165 -1.79 8.83 -10.28
CA ILE A 165 -1.61 9.48 -8.98
C ILE A 165 -0.93 8.58 -7.96
N GLY A 166 -1.26 7.28 -7.93
CA GLY A 166 -0.65 6.30 -7.04
C GLY A 166 0.84 6.12 -7.33
N GLY A 167 1.23 6.16 -8.60
CA GLY A 167 2.64 6.14 -9.01
C GLY A 167 3.40 7.38 -8.54
N GLU A 168 2.79 8.58 -8.63
CA GLU A 168 3.40 9.81 -8.12
C GLU A 168 3.55 9.77 -6.58
N MET A 169 2.53 9.34 -5.86
CA MET A 169 2.58 9.17 -4.40
C MET A 169 3.67 8.17 -3.98
N SER A 170 3.79 7.05 -4.69
CA SER A 170 4.81 6.04 -4.41
C SER A 170 6.22 6.59 -4.58
N ARG A 171 6.49 7.30 -5.67
CA ARG A 171 7.79 7.95 -5.90
C ARG A 171 8.08 9.03 -4.87
N ALA A 172 7.08 9.83 -4.47
CA ALA A 172 7.25 10.82 -3.39
C ALA A 172 7.63 10.17 -2.06
N ALA A 173 7.14 8.95 -1.80
CA ALA A 173 7.49 8.13 -0.64
C ALA A 173 8.83 7.38 -0.77
N GLY A 174 9.56 7.55 -1.89
CA GLY A 174 10.82 6.85 -2.16
C GLY A 174 10.65 5.40 -2.61
N VAL A 175 9.43 4.99 -3.03
CA VAL A 175 9.16 3.66 -3.56
C VAL A 175 9.18 3.70 -5.08
N PRO A 176 10.00 2.87 -5.75
CA PRO A 176 10.10 2.85 -7.20
C PRO A 176 8.76 2.51 -7.86
N ALA A 177 8.30 3.40 -8.74
CA ALA A 177 7.09 3.24 -9.54
C ALA A 177 7.25 3.92 -10.90
N SER A 178 6.69 3.33 -11.95
CA SER A 178 6.71 3.89 -13.30
C SER A 178 6.08 5.28 -13.33
N ARG A 179 6.66 6.19 -14.13
CA ARG A 179 6.00 7.45 -14.46
C ARG A 179 4.83 7.17 -15.40
N CYS A 180 3.76 7.92 -15.23
CA CYS A 180 2.57 7.82 -16.04
C CYS A 180 2.16 9.18 -16.58
N THR A 181 1.60 9.18 -17.78
CA THR A 181 0.81 10.23 -18.38
C THR A 181 -0.29 9.57 -19.21
N HIS A 182 -0.87 10.28 -20.18
CA HIS A 182 -1.92 9.73 -21.03
C HIS A 182 -1.55 9.87 -22.51
N ALA A 183 -2.23 9.12 -23.37
CA ALA A 183 -2.20 9.28 -24.80
C ALA A 183 -3.59 9.00 -25.38
N ILE A 184 -3.95 9.69 -26.47
CA ILE A 184 -5.07 9.31 -27.32
C ILE A 184 -4.53 8.35 -28.38
N VAL A 185 -5.14 7.19 -28.50
CA VAL A 185 -4.63 6.12 -29.38
C VAL A 185 -5.55 5.89 -30.55
N LYS A 186 -4.95 5.75 -31.73
CA LYS A 186 -5.57 5.27 -32.93
C LYS A 186 -4.86 3.98 -33.38
N TRP A 187 -5.59 3.03 -33.92
CA TRP A 187 -5.14 1.70 -34.24
C TRP A 187 -5.66 1.29 -35.63
N ASN A 188 -4.77 1.25 -36.62
CA ASN A 188 -5.16 1.07 -38.04
C ASN A 188 -6.34 1.97 -38.46
N GLY A 189 -6.24 3.26 -38.16
CA GLY A 189 -7.30 4.24 -38.49
C GLY A 189 -8.51 4.25 -37.55
N ARG A 190 -8.66 3.26 -36.64
CA ARG A 190 -9.76 3.19 -35.68
C ARG A 190 -9.41 3.95 -34.41
N ASP A 191 -10.28 4.85 -33.97
CA ASP A 191 -10.13 5.58 -32.71
C ASP A 191 -10.36 4.64 -31.52
N MET A 192 -9.37 4.57 -30.64
CA MET A 192 -9.36 3.72 -29.44
C MET A 192 -9.57 4.56 -28.17
N GLY A 193 -9.55 5.90 -28.28
CA GLY A 193 -9.73 6.81 -27.18
C GLY A 193 -8.53 6.92 -26.24
N LEU A 194 -8.81 7.21 -24.99
CA LEU A 194 -7.80 7.49 -23.96
C LEU A 194 -7.14 6.20 -23.46
N TYR A 195 -5.81 6.25 -23.31
CA TYR A 195 -4.97 5.25 -22.67
C TYR A 195 -4.10 5.89 -21.58
N LEU A 196 -3.79 5.13 -20.55
CA LEU A 196 -2.69 5.49 -19.67
C LEU A 196 -1.37 5.12 -20.35
N PHE A 197 -0.51 6.10 -20.55
CA PHE A 197 0.86 5.90 -20.98
C PHE A 197 1.77 5.69 -19.78
N LYS A 198 2.48 4.57 -19.74
CA LYS A 198 3.29 4.14 -18.61
C LYS A 198 4.71 3.84 -19.05
N GLU A 199 5.69 4.39 -18.33
CA GLU A 199 7.11 4.11 -18.52
C GLU A 199 7.41 2.62 -18.33
N GLY A 200 8.25 2.05 -19.20
CA GLY A 200 8.74 0.69 -19.05
C GLY A 200 9.86 0.57 -18.02
N PHE A 201 9.91 -0.57 -17.34
CA PHE A 201 11.03 -0.88 -16.44
C PHE A 201 12.27 -1.23 -17.27
N THR A 202 13.16 -0.27 -17.45
CA THR A 202 14.39 -0.35 -18.22
C THR A 202 15.57 0.12 -17.38
N LYS A 203 16.79 0.05 -17.93
CA LYS A 203 17.97 0.62 -17.25
C LYS A 203 17.83 2.12 -17.00
N ASP A 204 17.19 2.86 -17.92
CA ASP A 204 16.94 4.30 -17.72
C ASP A 204 16.00 4.52 -16.54
N PHE A 205 14.94 3.73 -16.40
CA PHE A 205 14.06 3.76 -15.22
C PHE A 205 14.84 3.43 -13.94
N LEU A 206 15.62 2.35 -13.92
CA LEU A 206 16.40 1.96 -12.74
C LEU A 206 17.39 3.04 -12.29
N SER A 207 17.98 3.77 -13.24
CA SER A 207 18.95 4.83 -12.94
C SER A 207 18.34 6.08 -12.25
N TYR A 208 17.01 6.16 -12.10
CA TYR A 208 16.38 7.14 -11.21
C TYR A 208 16.52 6.78 -9.72
N PHE A 209 16.72 5.49 -9.42
CA PHE A 209 16.65 4.98 -8.04
C PHE A 209 17.96 4.31 -7.61
N TYR A 210 18.75 3.80 -8.54
CA TYR A 210 19.96 3.00 -8.27
C TYR A 210 21.17 3.54 -9.01
N GLU A 211 22.33 3.48 -8.36
CA GLU A 211 23.61 3.90 -8.94
C GLU A 211 24.05 2.93 -10.05
N LYS A 212 23.81 1.63 -9.85
CA LYS A 212 24.04 0.59 -10.85
C LYS A 212 22.71 0.03 -11.34
N THR A 213 22.67 -0.29 -12.64
CA THR A 213 21.42 -0.71 -13.30
C THR A 213 21.54 -2.06 -13.99
N ASP A 214 22.56 -2.83 -13.64
CA ASP A 214 22.87 -4.15 -14.21
C ASP A 214 22.37 -5.33 -13.35
N GLY A 215 21.74 -5.05 -12.23
CA GLY A 215 21.13 -6.03 -11.35
C GLY A 215 19.99 -6.83 -11.97
N SER A 216 19.58 -7.87 -11.28
CA SER A 216 18.50 -8.76 -11.73
C SER A 216 17.11 -8.14 -11.50
N LEU A 217 16.34 -7.99 -12.56
CA LEU A 217 14.96 -7.52 -12.51
C LEU A 217 14.00 -8.65 -12.90
N TYR A 218 13.07 -8.95 -12.00
CA TYR A 218 12.04 -9.97 -12.21
C TYR A 218 10.65 -9.35 -12.37
N ASP A 219 9.86 -9.95 -13.26
CA ASP A 219 8.45 -9.66 -13.43
C ASP A 219 7.64 -10.61 -12.52
N GLY A 220 6.92 -10.07 -11.56
CA GLY A 220 6.00 -10.84 -10.74
C GLY A 220 4.94 -11.50 -11.61
N HIS A 221 4.79 -12.81 -11.49
CA HIS A 221 3.77 -13.57 -12.22
C HIS A 221 2.40 -13.44 -11.52
N PHE A 222 1.32 -13.85 -12.19
CA PHE A 222 -0.03 -13.81 -11.61
C PHE A 222 -0.13 -14.75 -10.39
N ILE A 223 -0.41 -14.18 -9.23
CA ILE A 223 -0.54 -14.87 -7.93
C ILE A 223 0.68 -15.79 -7.66
N ALA A 224 1.89 -15.29 -7.92
CA ALA A 224 3.11 -16.04 -7.71
C ALA A 224 3.94 -15.47 -6.55
N GLU A 225 4.45 -16.37 -5.73
CA GLU A 225 5.42 -16.01 -4.70
C GLU A 225 6.84 -15.91 -5.32
N ILE A 226 7.78 -15.28 -4.60
CA ILE A 226 9.13 -15.05 -5.12
C ILE A 226 9.91 -16.34 -5.42
N ASP A 227 9.54 -17.46 -4.84
CA ASP A 227 10.11 -18.80 -5.14
C ASP A 227 9.37 -19.53 -6.26
N GLY A 228 8.23 -19.00 -6.72
CA GLY A 228 7.47 -19.51 -7.85
C GLY A 228 8.09 -19.18 -9.21
N GLU A 229 7.29 -19.27 -10.26
CA GLU A 229 7.73 -18.87 -11.60
C GLU A 229 7.69 -17.35 -11.76
N MET A 230 8.85 -16.76 -12.09
CA MET A 230 9.00 -15.35 -12.41
C MET A 230 9.91 -15.18 -13.62
N ALA A 231 9.57 -14.28 -14.51
CA ALA A 231 10.37 -14.00 -15.69
C ALA A 231 11.49 -13.00 -15.36
N LYS A 232 12.74 -13.40 -15.49
CA LYS A 232 13.90 -12.48 -15.39
C LYS A 232 13.96 -11.60 -16.64
N GLN A 233 13.67 -10.32 -16.45
CA GLN A 233 13.62 -9.33 -17.54
C GLN A 233 15.02 -8.77 -17.86
N GLN A 234 15.87 -8.66 -16.84
CA GLN A 234 17.19 -8.06 -16.91
C GLN A 234 18.16 -8.70 -15.91
N GLY A 235 19.47 -8.54 -16.13
CA GLY A 235 20.53 -8.99 -15.23
C GLY A 235 21.05 -10.41 -15.60
N GLY A 236 22.18 -10.49 -16.33
CA GLY A 236 22.88 -11.74 -16.61
C GLY A 236 22.07 -12.82 -17.31
N ASP A 237 22.34 -14.07 -16.96
CA ASP A 237 21.60 -15.23 -17.49
C ASP A 237 20.15 -15.21 -17.01
N LYS A 238 19.22 -15.31 -17.98
CA LYS A 238 17.77 -15.31 -17.70
C LYS A 238 17.26 -16.57 -17.03
N SER A 239 18.00 -17.66 -17.10
CA SER A 239 17.68 -18.91 -16.39
C SER A 239 18.15 -18.91 -14.94
N ASP A 240 19.10 -18.06 -14.60
CA ASP A 240 19.61 -17.91 -13.23
C ASP A 240 18.57 -17.26 -12.33
N LYS A 241 18.21 -17.94 -11.25
CA LYS A 241 17.22 -17.56 -10.26
C LYS A 241 17.82 -17.51 -8.84
N HIS A 242 19.14 -17.60 -8.73
CA HIS A 242 19.84 -17.84 -7.47
C HIS A 242 19.51 -16.76 -6.43
N ASP A 243 19.58 -15.49 -6.80
CA ASP A 243 19.34 -14.35 -5.91
C ASP A 243 17.94 -14.39 -5.23
N ARG A 244 16.88 -14.59 -6.00
CA ARG A 244 15.52 -14.65 -5.44
C ARG A 244 15.23 -15.95 -4.67
N MET A 245 15.85 -17.07 -5.07
CA MET A 245 15.71 -18.33 -4.35
C MET A 245 16.41 -18.30 -3.00
N GLU A 246 17.54 -17.61 -2.90
CA GLU A 246 18.23 -17.38 -1.63
C GLU A 246 17.42 -16.49 -0.68
N LEU A 247 16.78 -15.41 -1.19
CA LEU A 247 15.87 -14.60 -0.39
C LEU A 247 14.67 -15.44 0.10
N ALA A 248 14.09 -16.26 -0.77
CA ALA A 248 12.99 -17.14 -0.40
C ALA A 248 13.40 -18.16 0.67
N ALA A 249 14.60 -18.75 0.55
CA ALA A 249 15.15 -19.66 1.54
C ALA A 249 15.40 -18.95 2.89
N ALA A 250 15.92 -17.71 2.85
CA ALA A 250 16.07 -16.88 4.05
C ALA A 250 14.74 -16.64 4.77
N CYS A 251 13.68 -16.35 4.03
CA CYS A 251 12.34 -16.14 4.59
C CYS A 251 11.72 -17.41 5.19
N LYS A 252 12.11 -18.60 4.72
CA LYS A 252 11.62 -19.90 5.19
C LYS A 252 12.45 -20.51 6.32
N GLU A 253 13.52 -19.84 6.74
CA GLU A 253 14.35 -20.30 7.87
C GLU A 253 13.51 -20.54 9.12
N GLY A 254 13.68 -21.69 9.77
CA GLY A 254 12.86 -22.10 10.91
C GLY A 254 13.18 -21.33 12.20
N ASP A 255 14.46 -21.06 12.48
CA ASP A 255 14.85 -20.25 13.64
C ASP A 255 14.56 -18.77 13.37
N PRO A 256 13.73 -18.09 14.17
CA PRO A 256 13.36 -16.70 13.93
C PRO A 256 14.56 -15.73 13.88
N LYS A 257 15.55 -15.88 14.76
CA LYS A 257 16.70 -14.98 14.82
C LYS A 257 17.61 -15.15 13.61
N VAL A 258 17.85 -16.41 13.21
CA VAL A 258 18.62 -16.74 12.01
C VAL A 258 17.89 -16.26 10.75
N ARG A 259 16.56 -16.43 10.70
CA ARG A 259 15.72 -15.92 9.61
C ARG A 259 15.88 -14.42 9.45
N TRP A 260 15.72 -13.65 10.52
CA TRP A 260 15.80 -12.19 10.46
C TRP A 260 17.17 -11.69 10.02
N GLN A 261 18.24 -12.34 10.50
CA GLN A 261 19.59 -12.02 10.04
C GLN A 261 19.74 -12.28 8.54
N LYS A 262 19.38 -13.47 8.05
CA LYS A 262 19.48 -13.83 6.63
C LYS A 262 18.61 -12.94 5.74
N VAL A 263 17.42 -12.54 6.20
CA VAL A 263 16.55 -11.63 5.48
C VAL A 263 17.19 -10.23 5.39
N ALA A 264 17.75 -9.71 6.48
CA ALA A 264 18.41 -8.39 6.50
C ALA A 264 19.66 -8.33 5.58
N GLU A 265 20.33 -9.47 5.38
CA GLU A 265 21.48 -9.58 4.45
C GLU A 265 21.04 -9.47 2.97
N ARG A 266 19.80 -9.87 2.62
CA ARG A 266 19.33 -10.04 1.24
C ARG A 266 18.20 -9.08 0.83
N LEU A 267 17.56 -8.41 1.79
CA LEU A 267 16.46 -7.50 1.57
C LEU A 267 16.84 -6.10 2.06
N ASP A 268 16.52 -5.07 1.29
CA ASP A 268 16.46 -3.70 1.82
C ASP A 268 15.17 -3.57 2.65
N VAL A 269 15.31 -3.79 3.96
CA VAL A 269 14.16 -3.81 4.88
C VAL A 269 13.51 -2.43 4.95
N ASP A 270 14.29 -1.35 4.95
CA ASP A 270 13.75 0.01 5.04
C ASP A 270 12.93 0.37 3.78
N GLU A 271 13.43 -0.02 2.60
CA GLU A 271 12.68 0.13 1.35
C GLU A 271 11.41 -0.74 1.34
N PHE A 272 11.53 -2.00 1.79
CA PHE A 272 10.38 -2.91 1.86
C PHE A 272 9.28 -2.41 2.81
N LEU A 273 9.63 -1.82 3.94
CA LEU A 273 8.64 -1.22 4.86
C LEU A 273 7.92 -0.02 4.22
N ARG A 274 8.63 0.81 3.42
CA ARG A 274 8.00 1.88 2.64
C ARG A 274 7.11 1.33 1.53
N PHE A 275 7.56 0.28 0.84
CA PHE A 275 6.76 -0.43 -0.17
C PHE A 275 5.46 -0.99 0.43
N LEU A 276 5.54 -1.69 1.56
CA LEU A 276 4.37 -2.19 2.30
C LEU A 276 3.44 -1.04 2.72
N ALA A 277 4.00 0.05 3.25
CA ALA A 277 3.22 1.23 3.63
C ALA A 277 2.47 1.82 2.43
N MET A 278 3.11 1.90 1.27
CA MET A 278 2.46 2.41 0.06
C MET A 278 1.39 1.45 -0.48
N GLU A 279 1.61 0.13 -0.50
CA GLU A 279 0.54 -0.82 -0.85
C GLU A 279 -0.68 -0.65 0.06
N ILE A 280 -0.46 -0.46 1.36
CA ILE A 280 -1.54 -0.25 2.34
C ILE A 280 -2.21 1.11 2.13
N ILE A 281 -1.46 2.21 2.00
CA ILE A 281 -2.01 3.55 1.80
C ILE A 281 -2.82 3.63 0.50
N LEU A 282 -2.34 3.03 -0.57
CA LEU A 282 -3.06 2.96 -1.85
C LEU A 282 -4.26 1.98 -1.82
N THR A 283 -4.39 1.16 -0.78
CA THR A 283 -5.34 0.02 -0.73
C THR A 283 -5.11 -0.96 -1.89
N HIS A 284 -3.86 -1.25 -2.17
CA HIS A 284 -3.46 -2.13 -3.28
C HIS A 284 -3.68 -3.61 -2.92
N TRP A 285 -4.95 -4.01 -2.91
CA TRP A 285 -5.37 -5.36 -2.53
C TRP A 285 -4.78 -6.44 -3.44
N ASP A 286 -4.51 -6.10 -4.71
CA ASP A 286 -3.94 -6.99 -5.74
C ASP A 286 -2.40 -6.86 -5.85
N GLY A 287 -1.75 -6.27 -4.83
CA GLY A 287 -0.32 -6.13 -4.74
C GLY A 287 0.39 -7.38 -4.19
N TYR A 288 1.71 -7.29 -4.03
CA TYR A 288 2.53 -8.39 -3.54
C TYR A 288 2.11 -8.87 -2.16
N ASN A 289 1.97 -7.94 -1.21
CA ASN A 289 1.73 -8.31 0.18
C ASN A 289 0.33 -8.88 0.45
N PHE A 290 -0.65 -8.68 -0.44
CA PHE A 290 -2.04 -9.11 -0.20
C PHE A 290 -2.53 -10.18 -1.17
N ASN A 291 -2.09 -10.14 -2.43
CA ASN A 291 -2.48 -11.13 -3.44
C ASN A 291 -1.30 -11.73 -4.22
N ARG A 292 -0.05 -11.40 -3.88
CA ARG A 292 1.17 -11.87 -4.57
C ARG A 292 1.14 -11.62 -6.08
N ASN A 293 0.62 -10.46 -6.47
CA ASN A 293 0.47 -10.01 -7.84
C ASN A 293 1.02 -8.59 -8.00
N ASN A 294 1.07 -8.09 -9.21
CA ASN A 294 1.34 -6.68 -9.52
C ASN A 294 2.56 -6.06 -8.82
N PHE A 295 3.72 -6.70 -8.91
CA PHE A 295 4.98 -6.18 -8.39
C PHE A 295 6.14 -6.43 -9.35
N ARG A 296 7.26 -5.75 -9.09
CA ARG A 296 8.56 -6.07 -9.66
C ARG A 296 9.55 -6.28 -8.52
N LEU A 297 10.48 -7.21 -8.72
CA LEU A 297 11.54 -7.51 -7.77
C LEU A 297 12.89 -7.21 -8.43
N TYR A 298 13.67 -6.32 -7.83
CA TYR A 298 14.98 -5.93 -8.31
C TYR A 298 16.05 -6.22 -7.26
N PHE A 299 17.10 -6.91 -7.66
CA PHE A 299 18.29 -7.08 -6.86
C PHE A 299 19.32 -6.04 -7.30
N ASP A 300 19.59 -5.05 -6.46
CA ASP A 300 20.56 -4.02 -6.72
C ASP A 300 21.97 -4.60 -6.71
N SER A 301 22.69 -4.49 -7.81
CA SER A 301 24.05 -5.06 -7.95
C SER A 301 25.12 -4.37 -7.10
N LYS A 302 24.82 -3.20 -6.52
CA LYS A 302 25.72 -2.49 -5.59
C LYS A 302 25.60 -3.04 -4.17
N SER A 303 24.39 -3.20 -3.68
CA SER A 303 24.12 -3.66 -2.31
C SER A 303 23.92 -5.17 -2.21
N GLY A 304 23.61 -5.86 -3.32
CA GLY A 304 23.19 -7.26 -3.35
C GLY A 304 21.79 -7.50 -2.78
N LYS A 305 21.04 -6.44 -2.44
CA LYS A 305 19.76 -6.55 -1.76
C LYS A 305 18.56 -6.44 -2.70
N ALA A 306 17.51 -7.14 -2.33
CA ALA A 306 16.22 -7.11 -2.99
C ALA A 306 15.45 -5.83 -2.67
N ASN A 307 14.78 -5.28 -3.67
CA ASN A 307 13.91 -4.10 -3.61
C ASN A 307 12.62 -4.41 -4.38
N PHE A 308 11.49 -3.95 -3.87
CA PHE A 308 10.18 -4.19 -4.47
C PHE A 308 9.62 -2.92 -5.11
N PHE A 309 9.08 -3.04 -6.34
CA PHE A 309 8.49 -1.91 -7.04
C PHE A 309 6.98 -2.07 -7.15
N ILE A 310 6.27 -0.98 -6.92
CA ILE A 310 4.83 -0.93 -7.15
C ILE A 310 4.50 -1.00 -8.64
N HIS A 311 3.51 -1.83 -8.98
CA HIS A 311 3.04 -2.05 -10.34
C HIS A 311 1.54 -2.37 -10.35
N GLY A 312 0.83 -2.09 -11.48
CA GLY A 312 -0.57 -2.49 -11.68
C GLY A 312 -1.52 -1.95 -10.63
N ILE A 313 -1.40 -0.67 -10.27
CA ILE A 313 -2.21 0.03 -9.29
C ILE A 313 -3.43 0.72 -9.92
N ASP A 314 -4.13 0.03 -10.80
CA ASP A 314 -5.37 0.49 -11.44
C ASP A 314 -6.59 0.29 -10.54
N GLN A 315 -6.63 -0.76 -9.69
CA GLN A 315 -7.72 -1.07 -8.76
C GLN A 315 -7.41 -0.63 -7.32
N VAL A 316 -6.97 0.61 -7.13
CA VAL A 316 -6.65 1.18 -5.81
C VAL A 316 -7.71 2.16 -5.32
N TYR A 317 -7.62 2.57 -4.05
CA TYR A 317 -8.54 3.49 -3.37
C TYR A 317 -9.99 2.95 -3.26
N GLY A 318 -10.17 1.62 -3.26
CA GLY A 318 -11.49 1.00 -3.21
C GLY A 318 -12.14 1.06 -1.83
N ASP A 319 -11.36 0.96 -0.76
CA ASP A 319 -11.81 1.06 0.63
C ASP A 319 -11.04 2.16 1.37
N ALA A 320 -11.69 3.30 1.56
CA ALA A 320 -11.09 4.43 2.27
C ALA A 320 -10.66 4.10 3.71
N ASN A 321 -11.33 3.13 4.36
CA ASN A 321 -11.09 2.79 5.76
C ASN A 321 -10.20 1.56 5.95
N TRP A 322 -9.57 1.05 4.90
CA TRP A 322 -8.61 -0.05 5.03
C TRP A 322 -7.54 0.27 6.10
N PRO A 323 -7.31 -0.63 7.07
CA PRO A 323 -6.40 -0.35 8.19
C PRO A 323 -4.97 -0.02 7.73
N VAL A 324 -4.38 1.04 8.29
CA VAL A 324 -2.98 1.43 7.99
C VAL A 324 -1.95 0.48 8.61
N VAL A 325 -2.35 -0.31 9.61
CA VAL A 325 -1.56 -1.43 10.15
C VAL A 325 -2.30 -2.71 9.83
N ARG A 326 -1.71 -3.54 8.98
CA ARG A 326 -2.30 -4.80 8.51
C ARG A 326 -1.22 -5.84 8.23
N ASP A 327 -1.49 -7.08 8.65
CA ASP A 327 -0.58 -8.20 8.45
C ASP A 327 -0.48 -8.56 6.96
N PRO A 328 0.73 -8.62 6.38
CA PRO A 328 0.93 -9.04 5.00
C PRO A 328 0.76 -10.57 4.84
N GLY A 329 0.29 -10.99 3.66
CA GLY A 329 0.09 -12.41 3.33
C GLY A 329 1.22 -13.05 2.49
N SER A 330 2.19 -12.26 2.00
CA SER A 330 3.30 -12.72 1.17
C SER A 330 4.42 -13.35 2.02
N LEU A 331 5.27 -14.18 1.40
CA LEU A 331 6.39 -14.84 2.07
C LEU A 331 7.37 -13.84 2.70
N VAL A 332 7.81 -12.83 1.92
CA VAL A 332 8.73 -11.80 2.43
C VAL A 332 8.03 -10.92 3.46
N GLY A 333 6.78 -10.54 3.20
CA GLY A 333 5.98 -9.75 4.13
C GLY A 333 5.83 -10.43 5.49
N GLN A 334 5.50 -11.72 5.52
CA GLN A 334 5.37 -12.49 6.76
C GLN A 334 6.71 -12.63 7.49
N ALA A 335 7.81 -12.85 6.76
CA ALA A 335 9.14 -12.94 7.36
C ALA A 335 9.53 -11.61 8.03
N VAL A 336 9.31 -10.47 7.36
CA VAL A 336 9.54 -9.13 7.91
C VAL A 336 8.61 -8.85 9.09
N TRP A 337 7.32 -9.14 8.96
CA TRP A 337 6.30 -8.87 9.98
C TRP A 337 6.47 -9.71 11.24
N SER A 338 7.12 -10.88 11.12
CA SER A 338 7.46 -11.75 12.27
C SER A 338 8.56 -11.18 13.15
N ASN A 339 9.32 -10.17 12.68
CA ASN A 339 10.32 -9.47 13.47
C ASN A 339 9.65 -8.33 14.25
N PRO A 340 9.64 -8.37 15.58
CA PRO A 340 8.96 -7.34 16.38
C PRO A 340 9.53 -5.93 16.17
N ASP A 341 10.85 -5.80 15.94
CA ASP A 341 11.50 -4.51 15.75
C ASP A 341 11.10 -3.90 14.40
N TRP A 342 11.06 -4.70 13.34
CA TRP A 342 10.62 -4.25 12.02
C TRP A 342 9.12 -3.91 12.00
N LYS A 343 8.30 -4.68 12.72
CA LYS A 343 6.88 -4.37 12.91
C LYS A 343 6.69 -3.04 13.65
N ALA A 344 7.47 -2.78 14.69
CA ALA A 344 7.47 -1.50 15.40
C ALA A 344 8.00 -0.35 14.51
N GLN A 345 9.02 -0.62 13.70
CA GLN A 345 9.56 0.33 12.72
C GLN A 345 8.53 0.70 11.66
N TYR A 346 7.71 -0.26 11.20
CA TYR A 346 6.66 -0.02 10.22
C TYR A 346 5.69 1.10 10.67
N ALA A 347 5.28 1.13 11.94
CA ALA A 347 4.41 2.18 12.46
C ALA A 347 5.05 3.58 12.35
N LYS A 348 6.38 3.67 12.51
CA LYS A 348 7.14 4.91 12.28
C LYS A 348 7.20 5.25 10.79
N VAL A 349 7.46 4.26 9.95
CA VAL A 349 7.59 4.42 8.49
C VAL A 349 6.27 4.87 7.87
N VAL A 350 5.13 4.25 8.19
CA VAL A 350 3.83 4.65 7.61
C VAL A 350 3.46 6.08 7.99
N LYS A 351 3.76 6.48 9.23
CA LYS A 351 3.59 7.86 9.70
C LYS A 351 4.51 8.83 8.94
N GLU A 352 5.79 8.49 8.81
CA GLU A 352 6.77 9.31 8.10
C GLU A 352 6.40 9.48 6.61
N VAL A 353 6.01 8.41 5.93
CA VAL A 353 5.52 8.44 4.55
C VAL A 353 4.33 9.39 4.42
N TYR A 354 3.34 9.26 5.30
CA TYR A 354 2.19 10.15 5.24
C TYR A 354 2.56 11.61 5.53
N GLU A 355 3.26 11.90 6.63
CA GLU A 355 3.51 13.27 7.07
C GLU A 355 4.52 14.01 6.18
N LYS A 356 5.57 13.31 5.69
CA LYS A 356 6.65 13.95 4.92
C LYS A 356 6.45 13.90 3.41
N ALA A 357 5.83 12.83 2.89
CA ALA A 357 5.70 12.63 1.46
C ALA A 357 4.30 12.91 0.92
N LEU A 358 3.24 12.59 1.66
CA LEU A 358 1.89 12.68 1.13
C LEU A 358 1.14 13.92 1.60
N LYS A 359 1.10 14.19 2.90
CA LYS A 359 0.36 15.31 3.49
C LYS A 359 0.77 16.71 2.97
N PRO A 360 2.06 16.99 2.67
CA PRO A 360 2.45 18.32 2.17
C PRO A 360 2.03 18.62 0.74
N VAL A 361 1.55 17.62 -0.03
CA VAL A 361 1.23 17.75 -1.45
C VAL A 361 -0.28 17.87 -1.65
N ASP A 362 -0.70 18.84 -2.46
CA ASP A 362 -2.10 18.96 -2.90
C ASP A 362 -2.39 17.97 -4.05
N TRP A 363 -2.72 16.75 -3.68
CA TRP A 363 -3.05 15.67 -4.62
C TRP A 363 -4.35 15.93 -5.38
N ASP A 364 -5.26 16.70 -4.79
CA ASP A 364 -6.50 17.10 -5.45
C ASP A 364 -6.21 18.04 -6.62
N ALA A 365 -5.45 19.10 -6.39
CA ALA A 365 -4.99 20.00 -7.44
C ALA A 365 -4.19 19.26 -8.53
N ARG A 366 -3.40 18.25 -8.14
CA ARG A 366 -2.63 17.43 -9.07
C ARG A 366 -3.52 16.59 -9.99
N LEU A 367 -4.57 15.98 -9.45
CA LEU A 367 -5.58 15.25 -10.23
C LEU A 367 -6.34 16.17 -11.18
N VAL A 368 -6.75 17.36 -10.70
CA VAL A 368 -7.42 18.37 -11.53
C VAL A 368 -6.53 18.79 -12.70
N ALA A 369 -5.26 19.11 -12.43
CA ALA A 369 -4.33 19.54 -13.47
C ALA A 369 -4.13 18.46 -14.55
N GLN A 370 -4.01 17.19 -14.18
CA GLN A 370 -3.94 16.11 -15.15
C GLN A 370 -5.27 15.91 -15.90
N GLY A 371 -6.38 16.01 -15.19
CA GLY A 371 -7.72 15.94 -15.77
C GLY A 371 -7.96 17.01 -16.84
N VAL A 372 -7.50 18.23 -16.61
CA VAL A 372 -7.56 19.33 -17.62
C VAL A 372 -6.79 18.94 -18.88
N LYS A 373 -5.54 18.46 -18.76
CA LYS A 373 -4.75 18.00 -19.92
C LYS A 373 -5.46 16.89 -20.70
N VAL A 374 -6.07 15.92 -19.99
CA VAL A 374 -6.83 14.83 -20.60
C VAL A 374 -8.04 15.38 -21.36
N LYS A 375 -8.81 16.28 -20.76
CA LYS A 375 -9.98 16.88 -21.39
C LYS A 375 -9.62 17.67 -22.64
N GLU A 376 -8.55 18.45 -22.61
CA GLU A 376 -8.05 19.18 -23.78
C GLU A 376 -7.70 18.22 -24.92
N ALA A 377 -7.01 17.11 -24.62
CA ALA A 377 -6.66 16.10 -25.62
C ALA A 377 -7.90 15.38 -26.18
N LEU A 378 -8.83 14.98 -25.32
CA LEU A 378 -10.10 14.36 -25.72
C LEU A 378 -10.95 15.32 -26.57
N GLY A 379 -11.02 16.57 -26.16
CA GLY A 379 -11.81 17.60 -26.87
C GLY A 379 -11.35 17.88 -28.30
N ARG A 380 -10.05 17.69 -28.59
CA ARG A 380 -9.52 17.79 -29.96
C ARG A 380 -10.01 16.64 -30.87
N VAL A 381 -10.39 15.50 -30.31
CA VAL A 381 -10.93 14.35 -31.05
C VAL A 381 -12.45 14.35 -31.05
N ASN A 382 -13.04 14.48 -29.87
CA ASN A 382 -14.48 14.46 -29.68
C ASN A 382 -14.88 15.28 -28.44
N PRO A 383 -15.56 16.42 -28.60
CA PRO A 383 -15.97 17.27 -27.48
C PRO A 383 -16.84 16.57 -26.43
N GLN A 384 -17.62 15.55 -26.81
CA GLN A 384 -18.45 14.80 -25.89
C GLN A 384 -17.60 13.95 -24.95
N TRP A 385 -16.53 13.34 -25.43
CA TRP A 385 -15.59 12.59 -24.57
C TRP A 385 -14.97 13.45 -23.46
N ALA A 386 -14.65 14.71 -23.79
CA ALA A 386 -14.15 15.67 -22.80
C ALA A 386 -15.17 15.95 -21.69
N LYS A 387 -16.47 16.08 -22.05
CA LYS A 387 -17.56 16.28 -21.07
C LYS A 387 -17.77 15.04 -20.22
N ASP A 388 -17.79 13.86 -20.83
CA ASP A 388 -17.99 12.58 -20.14
C ASP A 388 -16.88 12.29 -19.11
N TYR A 389 -15.68 12.83 -19.35
CA TYR A 389 -14.53 12.64 -18.47
C TYR A 389 -14.61 13.45 -17.16
N ASP A 390 -15.44 14.49 -17.05
CA ASP A 390 -15.62 15.28 -15.81
C ASP A 390 -16.08 14.41 -14.62
N GLY A 391 -16.97 13.48 -14.88
CA GLY A 391 -17.43 12.52 -13.87
C GLY A 391 -16.28 11.62 -13.37
N GLN A 392 -15.38 11.21 -14.26
CA GLN A 392 -14.22 10.37 -13.90
C GLN A 392 -13.21 11.12 -13.01
N ILE A 393 -12.94 12.39 -13.34
CA ILE A 393 -12.07 13.24 -12.51
C ILE A 393 -12.68 13.40 -11.12
N SER A 394 -13.97 13.74 -11.04
CA SER A 394 -14.66 13.96 -9.77
C SER A 394 -14.67 12.70 -8.89
N ALA A 395 -14.92 11.54 -9.48
CA ALA A 395 -14.90 10.25 -8.78
C ALA A 395 -13.50 9.88 -8.27
N ALA A 396 -12.45 10.09 -9.07
CA ALA A 396 -11.07 9.83 -8.65
C ALA A 396 -10.66 10.76 -7.49
N ARG A 397 -10.96 12.06 -7.57
CA ARG A 397 -10.72 13.03 -6.49
C ARG A 397 -11.38 12.61 -5.18
N ALA A 398 -12.67 12.24 -5.23
CA ALA A 398 -13.41 11.82 -4.05
C ALA A 398 -12.76 10.59 -3.37
N ARG A 399 -12.39 9.57 -4.16
CA ARG A 399 -11.74 8.36 -3.62
C ARG A 399 -10.39 8.65 -2.96
N VAL A 400 -9.53 9.40 -3.64
CA VAL A 400 -8.18 9.76 -3.14
C VAL A 400 -8.29 10.60 -1.88
N SER A 401 -9.12 11.65 -1.88
CA SER A 401 -9.32 12.53 -0.72
C SER A 401 -9.89 11.78 0.49
N ALA A 402 -10.90 10.92 0.28
CA ALA A 402 -11.47 10.11 1.35
C ALA A 402 -10.41 9.17 1.96
N ARG A 403 -9.59 8.53 1.12
CA ARG A 403 -8.52 7.64 1.59
C ARG A 403 -7.46 8.38 2.39
N LEU A 404 -6.93 9.48 1.88
CA LEU A 404 -5.89 10.24 2.58
C LEU A 404 -6.38 10.83 3.91
N ALA A 405 -7.63 11.31 3.95
CA ALA A 405 -8.25 11.76 5.20
C ALA A 405 -8.38 10.62 6.22
N SER A 406 -8.75 9.42 5.77
CA SER A 406 -8.84 8.24 6.65
C SER A 406 -7.45 7.81 7.14
N VAL A 407 -6.44 7.79 6.26
CA VAL A 407 -5.04 7.47 6.64
C VAL A 407 -4.56 8.44 7.72
N GLY A 408 -4.81 9.75 7.56
CA GLY A 408 -4.42 10.75 8.56
C GLY A 408 -5.04 10.47 9.94
N ARG A 409 -6.35 10.24 10.00
CA ARG A 409 -7.03 9.89 11.26
C ARG A 409 -6.46 8.62 11.89
N GLN A 410 -6.29 7.57 11.11
CA GLN A 410 -5.75 6.29 11.61
C GLN A 410 -4.31 6.43 12.14
N ILE A 411 -3.47 7.29 11.52
CA ILE A 411 -2.12 7.59 11.99
C ILE A 411 -2.16 8.38 13.30
N ASP A 412 -3.09 9.34 13.43
CA ASP A 412 -3.27 10.09 14.68
C ASP A 412 -3.70 9.20 15.85
N ASP A 413 -4.43 8.11 15.53
CA ASP A 413 -4.90 7.09 16.48
C ASP A 413 -3.83 6.03 16.82
N LEU A 414 -2.70 5.98 16.08
CA LEU A 414 -1.61 5.04 16.40
C LEU A 414 -1.05 5.31 17.80
N PRO A 415 -0.60 4.26 18.51
CA PRO A 415 0.02 4.42 19.81
C PRO A 415 1.17 5.43 19.76
N LYS A 416 1.05 6.50 20.55
CA LYS A 416 2.11 7.51 20.63
C LYS A 416 3.29 6.94 21.41
N PRO A 417 4.54 7.31 21.06
CA PRO A 417 5.69 6.98 21.87
C PRO A 417 5.47 7.44 23.31
N LEU A 418 5.82 6.60 24.25
CA LEU A 418 5.71 6.94 25.67
C LEU A 418 6.77 7.97 26.05
N GLU A 419 6.36 9.01 26.81
CA GLU A 419 7.28 10.02 27.34
C GLU A 419 7.93 9.50 28.63
N TRP A 420 9.18 9.08 28.53
CA TRP A 420 9.94 8.52 29.64
C TRP A 420 10.60 9.60 30.49
N VAL A 421 10.28 9.62 31.78
CA VAL A 421 10.96 10.47 32.78
C VAL A 421 11.63 9.53 33.79
N ASN A 422 12.94 9.55 33.86
CA ASN A 422 13.73 8.65 34.73
C ASN A 422 13.35 7.16 34.60
N ASN A 423 13.19 6.68 33.36
CA ASN A 423 12.74 5.32 33.04
C ASN A 423 11.32 4.97 33.51
N VAL A 424 10.48 5.92 33.81
CA VAL A 424 9.08 5.72 34.23
C VAL A 424 8.15 6.55 33.34
N VAL A 425 7.01 5.96 32.99
CA VAL A 425 5.89 6.66 32.33
C VAL A 425 4.65 6.54 33.20
N LYS A 426 4.03 7.67 33.53
CA LYS A 426 2.70 7.70 34.14
C LYS A 426 1.63 7.50 33.08
N LEU A 427 0.75 6.54 33.32
CA LEU A 427 -0.25 6.16 32.31
C LEU A 427 -1.58 6.92 32.49
N GLY A 428 -1.96 7.30 33.72
CA GLY A 428 -3.19 8.02 34.01
C GLY A 428 -4.47 7.27 33.56
N ALA A 429 -5.61 7.96 33.57
CA ALA A 429 -6.92 7.40 33.22
C ALA A 429 -7.21 7.35 31.71
N LYS A 430 -6.50 8.09 30.89
CA LYS A 430 -6.80 8.22 29.45
C LYS A 430 -6.35 7.03 28.62
N GLN A 431 -7.05 6.77 27.51
CA GLN A 431 -6.71 5.73 26.52
C GLN A 431 -6.90 4.27 27.01
N TRP A 432 -7.71 4.07 28.04
CA TRP A 432 -8.13 2.74 28.46
C TRP A 432 -9.50 2.38 27.87
N ASN A 433 -9.60 1.19 27.30
CA ASN A 433 -10.81 0.66 26.71
C ASN A 433 -11.33 -0.50 27.56
N SER A 434 -12.60 -0.54 27.85
CA SER A 434 -13.25 -1.64 28.57
C SER A 434 -13.45 -2.86 27.68
N GLN A 435 -13.26 -4.06 28.22
CA GLN A 435 -13.53 -5.33 27.52
C GLN A 435 -14.00 -6.41 28.48
N GLY A 436 -15.00 -7.19 28.06
CA GLY A 436 -15.55 -8.32 28.81
C GLY A 436 -16.87 -8.00 29.49
N GLY A 437 -17.35 -8.92 30.35
CA GLY A 437 -18.61 -8.79 31.09
C GLY A 437 -18.43 -7.96 32.36
N GLY A 438 -19.25 -6.93 32.56
CA GLY A 438 -19.21 -6.10 33.77
C GLY A 438 -19.54 -4.65 33.48
N ALA A 439 -19.57 -3.82 34.54
CA ALA A 439 -19.69 -2.37 34.47
C ALA A 439 -18.31 -1.71 34.64
N PHE A 440 -18.09 -0.63 33.90
CA PHE A 440 -16.81 0.09 33.86
C PHE A 440 -17.10 1.58 33.94
N ASP A 441 -16.46 2.25 34.89
CA ASP A 441 -16.55 3.70 35.05
C ASP A 441 -15.28 4.26 35.70
N GLU A 442 -15.17 5.57 35.75
CA GLU A 442 -14.15 6.29 36.51
C GLU A 442 -14.78 6.77 37.82
N GLN A 443 -14.15 6.50 38.95
CA GLN A 443 -14.63 6.85 40.30
C GLN A 443 -13.55 7.59 41.09
N ASN A 444 -13.98 8.31 42.15
CA ASN A 444 -13.08 8.80 43.18
C ASN A 444 -13.33 8.01 44.46
N VAL A 445 -12.33 7.26 44.92
CA VAL A 445 -12.41 6.41 46.10
C VAL A 445 -11.29 6.76 47.05
N ASP A 446 -11.64 7.11 48.27
CA ASP A 446 -10.71 7.59 49.31
C ASP A 446 -9.87 8.82 48.86
N GLY A 447 -10.47 9.71 48.05
CA GLY A 447 -9.78 10.89 47.50
C GLY A 447 -8.88 10.58 46.28
N LYS A 448 -8.90 9.35 45.74
CA LYS A 448 -8.05 8.89 44.67
C LYS A 448 -8.87 8.67 43.38
N PRO A 449 -8.45 9.24 42.24
CA PRO A 449 -9.09 8.96 40.97
C PRO A 449 -8.77 7.51 40.51
N CYS A 450 -9.79 6.76 40.11
CA CYS A 450 -9.68 5.32 39.84
C CYS A 450 -10.36 4.92 38.54
N LEU A 451 -9.78 3.92 37.87
CA LEU A 451 -10.51 3.07 36.92
C LEU A 451 -11.20 1.96 37.73
N HIS A 452 -12.51 1.86 37.60
CA HIS A 452 -13.34 0.90 38.33
C HIS A 452 -13.83 -0.23 37.42
N ILE A 453 -13.86 -1.43 37.96
CA ILE A 453 -14.43 -2.62 37.33
C ILE A 453 -15.38 -3.26 38.35
N ARG A 454 -16.63 -3.49 37.92
CA ARG A 454 -17.60 -4.30 38.63
C ARG A 454 -17.97 -5.51 37.80
N ALA A 455 -17.63 -6.69 38.28
CA ALA A 455 -17.95 -7.95 37.63
C ALA A 455 -19.15 -8.64 38.31
N ASP A 456 -19.99 -9.29 37.50
CA ASP A 456 -21.17 -10.03 37.94
C ASP A 456 -20.96 -11.56 37.99
N GLY A 457 -19.77 -12.01 37.67
CA GLY A 457 -19.36 -13.41 37.68
C GLY A 457 -19.51 -14.13 36.33
N SER A 458 -20.00 -13.46 35.29
CA SER A 458 -20.28 -14.10 33.99
C SER A 458 -19.07 -14.21 33.08
N ALA A 459 -18.08 -13.34 33.19
CA ALA A 459 -16.88 -13.33 32.34
C ALA A 459 -15.75 -12.47 32.94
N ALA A 460 -14.53 -12.63 32.41
CA ALA A 460 -13.43 -11.74 32.73
C ALA A 460 -13.73 -10.32 32.24
N ALA A 461 -13.55 -9.34 33.12
CA ALA A 461 -13.70 -7.91 32.85
C ALA A 461 -12.33 -7.23 32.91
N SER A 462 -12.03 -6.31 31.99
CA SER A 462 -10.71 -5.65 31.98
C SER A 462 -10.75 -4.26 31.34
N TRP A 463 -9.94 -3.37 31.86
CA TRP A 463 -9.46 -2.18 31.13
C TRP A 463 -8.19 -2.56 30.36
N ARG A 464 -8.10 -2.11 29.12
CA ARG A 464 -6.99 -2.39 28.22
C ARG A 464 -6.46 -1.12 27.58
N ARG A 465 -5.14 -1.01 27.51
CA ARG A 465 -4.46 0.09 26.84
C ARG A 465 -3.34 -0.45 25.95
N THR A 466 -3.40 -0.10 24.67
CA THR A 466 -2.33 -0.39 23.72
C THR A 466 -1.23 0.66 23.85
N ILE A 467 0.03 0.20 23.94
CA ILE A 467 1.23 1.04 23.99
C ILE A 467 2.28 0.49 23.04
N ALA A 468 3.16 1.35 22.53
CA ALA A 468 4.33 0.96 21.76
C ALA A 468 5.58 0.99 22.66
N LEU A 469 6.29 -0.13 22.74
CA LEU A 469 7.50 -0.29 23.53
C LEU A 469 8.71 -0.61 22.64
N GLU A 470 9.86 -0.03 22.96
CA GLU A 470 11.13 -0.53 22.45
C GLU A 470 11.45 -1.91 23.07
N PRO A 471 12.32 -2.72 22.42
CA PRO A 471 12.76 -3.97 23.04
C PRO A 471 13.35 -3.73 24.43
N GLY A 472 12.84 -4.44 25.44
CA GLY A 472 13.31 -4.25 26.82
C GLY A 472 12.46 -4.96 27.85
N ARG A 473 12.93 -4.94 29.09
CA ARG A 473 12.21 -5.47 30.25
C ARG A 473 11.51 -4.34 30.99
N TYR A 474 10.24 -4.56 31.31
CA TYR A 474 9.34 -3.55 31.85
C TYR A 474 8.59 -4.08 33.07
N ARG A 475 8.12 -3.15 33.91
CA ARG A 475 7.24 -3.44 35.04
C ARG A 475 6.04 -2.50 35.04
N LEU A 476 4.84 -3.07 34.91
CA LEU A 476 3.56 -2.37 35.11
C LEU A 476 3.25 -2.35 36.61
N GLU A 477 2.93 -1.19 37.15
CA GLU A 477 2.62 -1.02 38.57
C GLU A 477 1.37 -0.16 38.77
N ALA A 478 0.58 -0.47 39.80
CA ALA A 478 -0.54 0.35 40.26
C ALA A 478 -0.92 0.03 41.71
N MET A 479 -1.57 0.97 42.39
CA MET A 479 -2.30 0.72 43.63
C MET A 479 -3.69 0.18 43.27
N VAL A 480 -4.07 -0.94 43.85
CA VAL A 480 -5.33 -1.64 43.59
C VAL A 480 -6.05 -1.91 44.92
N LYS A 481 -7.38 -1.73 44.93
CA LYS A 481 -8.30 -2.02 46.04
C LYS A 481 -9.41 -2.92 45.52
N THR A 482 -9.90 -3.84 46.35
CA THR A 482 -11.01 -4.73 45.97
C THR A 482 -12.11 -4.75 47.05
N ALA A 483 -13.34 -5.07 46.63
CA ALA A 483 -14.45 -5.36 47.51
C ALA A 483 -15.24 -6.55 46.99
N GLY A 484 -15.46 -7.53 47.85
CA GLY A 484 -16.27 -8.72 47.57
C GLY A 484 -15.81 -9.54 46.34
N VAL A 485 -14.52 -9.50 46.02
CA VAL A 485 -13.99 -10.24 44.87
C VAL A 485 -13.96 -11.73 45.18
N GLU A 486 -14.86 -12.45 44.54
CA GLU A 486 -14.85 -13.92 44.56
C GLU A 486 -13.71 -14.41 43.66
N GLY A 487 -12.92 -15.33 44.12
CA GLY A 487 -11.87 -16.00 43.36
C GLY A 487 -11.77 -17.45 43.77
N GLY A 488 -11.45 -18.31 42.82
CA GLY A 488 -11.17 -19.71 43.08
C GLY A 488 -9.69 -19.99 43.37
N ASP A 489 -9.35 -21.24 43.60
CA ASP A 489 -7.96 -21.68 43.80
C ASP A 489 -7.13 -21.72 42.52
N GLU A 490 -7.70 -21.34 41.37
CA GLU A 490 -6.99 -21.33 40.10
C GLU A 490 -6.07 -20.11 39.99
N THR A 491 -4.85 -20.34 39.56
CA THR A 491 -3.86 -19.30 39.36
C THR A 491 -4.32 -18.27 38.30
N GLY A 492 -4.40 -17.02 38.70
CA GLY A 492 -4.78 -15.89 37.83
C GLY A 492 -6.22 -15.40 37.97
N GLU A 493 -6.94 -15.84 39.00
CA GLU A 493 -8.22 -15.27 39.41
C GLU A 493 -8.05 -14.06 40.34
N GLY A 494 -9.05 -13.18 40.41
CA GLY A 494 -9.02 -11.96 41.18
C GLY A 494 -8.71 -10.71 40.36
N ALA A 495 -8.44 -9.61 41.06
CA ALA A 495 -8.04 -8.35 40.44
C ALA A 495 -6.53 -8.28 40.26
N GLY A 496 -6.03 -7.97 39.06
CA GLY A 496 -4.60 -7.97 38.78
C GLY A 496 -4.17 -7.18 37.57
N LEU A 497 -2.84 -7.13 37.39
CA LEU A 497 -2.15 -6.46 36.29
C LEU A 497 -1.46 -7.50 35.42
N ARG A 498 -1.50 -7.34 34.11
CA ARG A 498 -0.74 -8.21 33.19
C ARG A 498 -0.57 -7.58 31.79
N ILE A 499 0.04 -8.33 30.90
CA ILE A 499 0.06 -8.05 29.45
C ILE A 499 -0.82 -9.07 28.71
N SER A 500 -1.48 -8.63 27.65
CA SER A 500 -2.28 -9.51 26.78
C SER A 500 -1.39 -10.57 26.13
N GLY A 501 -1.84 -11.82 26.08
CA GLY A 501 -1.06 -12.95 25.57
C GLY A 501 -0.01 -13.50 26.56
N GLY A 502 0.25 -12.81 27.66
CA GLY A 502 1.19 -13.26 28.70
C GLY A 502 0.65 -14.44 29.54
N LYS A 503 1.57 -15.20 30.15
CA LYS A 503 1.20 -16.28 31.10
C LYS A 503 0.50 -15.68 32.32
N ARG A 504 -0.61 -16.29 32.73
CA ARG A 504 -1.40 -15.87 33.91
C ARG A 504 -0.87 -16.44 35.22
N LYS A 505 -0.06 -17.46 35.17
CA LYS A 505 0.52 -18.12 36.34
C LYS A 505 1.50 -17.19 37.07
N GLY A 506 1.26 -16.92 38.34
CA GLY A 506 2.09 -16.04 39.17
C GLY A 506 1.75 -14.54 39.02
N VAL A 507 0.64 -14.20 38.39
CA VAL A 507 0.11 -12.84 38.37
C VAL A 507 -0.61 -12.60 39.69
N ASN A 508 -0.34 -11.47 40.32
CA ASN A 508 -0.99 -10.96 41.51
C ASN A 508 -2.50 -10.86 41.27
N GLY A 509 -3.25 -11.70 41.96
CA GLY A 509 -4.71 -11.63 42.01
C GLY A 509 -5.12 -11.23 43.42
N LEU A 510 -5.78 -10.06 43.58
CA LEU A 510 -6.42 -9.70 44.83
C LEU A 510 -7.83 -10.24 44.86
N THR A 511 -8.16 -10.97 45.93
CA THR A 511 -9.51 -11.50 46.19
C THR A 511 -10.07 -10.93 47.51
N GLY A 512 -11.35 -11.11 47.75
CA GLY A 512 -12.05 -10.63 48.94
C GLY A 512 -12.13 -9.09 49.01
N ASN A 513 -12.01 -8.58 50.24
CA ASN A 513 -11.97 -7.17 50.57
C ASN A 513 -10.52 -6.76 50.87
N ALA A 514 -9.77 -6.33 49.87
CA ALA A 514 -8.40 -5.88 50.06
C ALA A 514 -8.34 -4.35 50.11
N ALA A 515 -7.67 -3.81 51.14
CA ALA A 515 -7.28 -2.41 51.20
C ALA A 515 -6.30 -2.08 50.07
N TRP A 516 -5.99 -0.81 49.83
CA TRP A 516 -5.04 -0.37 48.81
C TRP A 516 -3.69 -1.13 48.91
N GLN A 517 -3.35 -1.86 47.88
CA GLN A 517 -2.07 -2.59 47.77
C GLN A 517 -1.38 -2.27 46.45
N LYS A 518 -0.06 -2.14 46.50
CA LYS A 518 0.76 -1.96 45.30
C LYS A 518 0.95 -3.31 44.60
N LEU A 519 0.41 -3.42 43.39
CA LEU A 519 0.67 -4.55 42.51
C LEU A 519 1.75 -4.20 41.49
N GLY A 520 2.48 -5.21 41.01
CA GLY A 520 3.48 -5.08 39.96
C GLY A 520 3.56 -6.33 39.12
N PHE A 521 3.73 -6.14 37.80
CA PHE A 521 3.86 -7.23 36.84
C PHE A 521 5.03 -6.95 35.90
N GLU A 522 6.02 -7.83 35.85
CA GLU A 522 7.18 -7.73 34.97
C GLU A 522 6.98 -8.53 33.68
N PHE A 523 7.41 -7.94 32.57
CA PHE A 523 7.30 -8.57 31.26
C PHE A 523 8.38 -8.05 30.30
N ASP A 524 8.66 -8.84 29.27
CA ASP A 524 9.48 -8.43 28.14
C ASP A 524 8.56 -7.79 27.10
N GLY A 525 8.80 -6.51 26.79
CA GLY A 525 8.01 -5.72 25.84
C GLY A 525 8.80 -5.44 24.59
N VAL A 526 8.10 -5.50 23.43
CA VAL A 526 8.63 -5.11 22.13
C VAL A 526 7.47 -4.76 21.20
N GLY A 527 7.57 -3.62 20.53
CA GLY A 527 6.53 -3.16 19.62
C GLY A 527 5.21 -2.89 20.32
N GLU A 528 4.10 -3.23 19.67
CA GLU A 528 2.77 -3.04 20.22
C GLU A 528 2.49 -4.03 21.37
N SER A 529 2.16 -3.49 22.52
CA SER A 529 1.90 -4.25 23.74
C SER A 529 0.57 -3.77 24.35
N ILE A 530 -0.29 -4.71 24.78
CA ILE A 530 -1.57 -4.38 25.40
C ILE A 530 -1.48 -4.62 26.89
N LEU A 531 -1.47 -3.54 27.67
CA LEU A 531 -1.57 -3.56 29.12
C LEU A 531 -3.00 -3.91 29.54
N VAL A 532 -3.15 -4.72 30.58
CA VAL A 532 -4.43 -5.22 31.05
C VAL A 532 -4.53 -5.04 32.56
N LEU A 533 -5.59 -4.34 32.99
CA LEU A 533 -6.06 -4.27 34.37
C LEU A 533 -7.31 -5.15 34.41
N GLU A 534 -7.30 -6.26 35.11
CA GLU A 534 -8.42 -7.22 35.01
C GLU A 534 -9.02 -7.59 36.37
N LEU A 535 -10.31 -7.93 36.31
CA LEU A 535 -11.03 -8.67 37.35
C LEU A 535 -11.54 -9.96 36.71
N ARG A 536 -11.13 -11.10 37.25
CA ARG A 536 -11.41 -12.40 36.66
C ARG A 536 -11.83 -13.44 37.70
N GLY A 537 -12.69 -14.37 37.28
CA GLY A 537 -13.07 -15.57 38.01
C GLY A 537 -14.21 -15.40 38.97
N GLY A 538 -14.78 -14.23 39.16
CA GLY A 538 -15.85 -14.08 40.11
C GLY A 538 -16.59 -12.75 40.07
N LYS A 539 -17.48 -12.56 41.03
CA LYS A 539 -18.16 -11.29 41.31
C LYS A 539 -17.27 -10.39 42.13
N GLY A 540 -17.57 -9.10 42.16
CA GLY A 540 -16.92 -8.14 43.01
C GLY A 540 -16.55 -6.88 42.30
N GLU A 541 -15.81 -6.04 43.00
CA GLU A 541 -15.38 -4.71 42.51
C GLU A 541 -13.87 -4.54 42.69
N ALA A 542 -13.23 -3.89 41.72
CA ALA A 542 -11.83 -3.52 41.77
C ALA A 542 -11.62 -2.08 41.33
N TRP A 543 -10.79 -1.36 42.05
CA TRP A 543 -10.39 0.03 41.74
C TRP A 543 -8.88 0.08 41.54
N VAL A 544 -8.46 0.69 40.45
CA VAL A 544 -7.05 0.92 40.11
C VAL A 544 -6.81 2.42 40.14
N GLU A 545 -5.98 2.90 41.09
CA GLU A 545 -5.65 4.32 41.23
C GLU A 545 -4.85 4.80 40.02
N THR A 546 -5.39 5.76 39.28
CA THR A 546 -4.82 6.23 38.01
C THR A 546 -3.52 7.02 38.18
N ASP A 547 -3.34 7.74 39.31
CA ASP A 547 -2.13 8.50 39.60
C ASP A 547 -0.93 7.59 39.96
N SER A 548 -1.21 6.40 40.48
CA SER A 548 -0.19 5.37 40.78
C SER A 548 0.15 4.52 39.57
N LEU A 549 -0.70 4.53 38.52
CA LEU A 549 -0.58 3.65 37.38
C LEU A 549 0.58 4.06 36.48
N GLN A 550 1.58 3.21 36.39
CA GLN A 550 2.83 3.51 35.70
C GLN A 550 3.47 2.26 35.08
N ILE A 551 4.30 2.51 34.08
CA ILE A 551 5.23 1.52 33.54
C ILE A 551 6.65 2.00 33.77
N ALA A 552 7.50 1.11 34.25
CA ALA A 552 8.93 1.35 34.44
C ALA A 552 9.76 0.46 33.52
N ARG A 553 10.81 1.03 32.92
CA ARG A 553 11.83 0.25 32.20
C ARG A 553 12.82 -0.28 33.24
N LEU A 554 13.00 -1.59 33.26
CA LEU A 554 13.98 -2.27 34.10
C LEU A 554 15.35 -2.31 33.37
N LYS A 555 16.42 -2.31 34.14
CA LYS A 555 17.79 -2.38 33.58
C LYS A 555 18.09 -3.73 33.01
#